data_f448e16b8391f24706643f60b7963d21
#
_entry.id   f448e16b8391f24706643f60b7963d21
#
_cell.length_a   1.000
_cell.length_b   1.000
_cell.length_c   1.000
_cell.angle_alpha   90.00
_cell.angle_beta   90.00
_cell.angle_gamma   90.00
#
_symmetry.space_group_name_H-M   'P 1'
#
loop_
_entity.id
_entity.type
_entity.pdbx_description
1 polymer ?
#
loop_
_entity_poly.entity_id
_entity_poly.type
_entity_poly.pdbx_seq_one_letter_code
_entity_poly.pdbx_strand_id
1 'polypeptide(L)'
;MKDSKIPLLILDNSSTMTVLNEGEFKCYNISFEEAKHILEVYKEDDVLQCFSNPDIETVIFDYLGVPKRNYQYKRIRNMRPGQDALVFKLYITPSETQPIIQADDGVEAKKIQNVYVYCQHLMRLED
;
A
#
# COMPACT_ATOMS: atom_id res chain seq x y z
N MET A 1 16.26 19.85 15.21
CA MET A 1 16.06 19.50 14.65
C MET A 1 15.15 19.19 14.07
N LYS A 2 14.68 19.19 13.46
CA LYS A 2 13.90 18.78 12.92
C LYS A 2 13.88 17.87 12.18
N ASP A 3 13.63 17.52 12.17
CA ASP A 3 13.70 16.43 11.71
C ASP A 3 13.10 16.22 10.50
N SER A 4 13.69 15.66 9.53
CA SER A 4 13.11 15.30 8.33
C SER A 4 12.08 14.24 8.61
N LYS A 5 10.86 14.48 8.22
CA LYS A 5 9.86 13.46 8.28
C LYS A 5 10.23 12.34 7.37
N ILE A 6 10.01 11.13 7.85
CA ILE A 6 10.18 9.96 7.02
C ILE A 6 8.90 9.82 6.20
N PRO A 7 9.00 9.80 4.88
CA PRO A 7 7.78 9.74 4.07
C PRO A 7 7.06 8.40 4.17
N LEU A 8 5.76 8.46 3.97
CA LEU A 8 4.95 7.25 3.85
C LEU A 8 5.14 6.70 2.44
N LEU A 9 5.31 5.41 2.33
CA LEU A 9 5.40 4.77 1.01
C LEU A 9 4.07 4.15 0.65
N ILE A 10 3.73 4.19 -0.64
CA ILE A 10 2.58 3.46 -1.16
C ILE A 10 3.13 2.40 -2.09
N LEU A 11 2.90 1.14 -1.74
CA LEU A 11 3.50 0.00 -2.42
C LEU A 11 2.44 -0.90 -3.04
N ASP A 12 2.82 -1.56 -4.15
CA ASP A 12 2.03 -2.65 -4.71
C ASP A 12 2.74 -3.97 -4.44
N ASN A 13 2.28 -5.05 -5.09
CA ASN A 13 2.89 -6.36 -4.88
C ASN A 13 4.38 -6.38 -5.18
N SER A 14 4.75 -5.84 -6.35
CA SER A 14 6.14 -5.85 -6.79
C SER A 14 7.05 -5.00 -5.93
N SER A 15 6.64 -3.78 -5.65
CA SER A 15 7.48 -2.87 -4.90
C SER A 15 7.63 -3.33 -3.46
N THR A 16 6.62 -4.00 -2.92
CA THR A 16 6.73 -4.58 -1.58
C THR A 16 7.85 -5.61 -1.53
N MET A 17 7.91 -6.48 -2.52
CA MET A 17 8.96 -7.49 -2.56
C MET A 17 10.34 -6.85 -2.59
N THR A 18 10.46 -5.73 -3.26
CA THR A 18 11.74 -5.04 -3.36
C THR A 18 12.20 -4.47 -2.02
N VAL A 19 11.29 -3.87 -1.25
CA VAL A 19 11.69 -3.20 -0.01
C VAL A 19 11.89 -4.15 1.16
N LEU A 20 11.46 -5.40 1.04
CA LEU A 20 11.61 -6.37 2.12
C LEU A 20 12.97 -7.04 2.16
N ASN A 21 13.94 -6.52 1.43
CA ASN A 21 15.26 -7.12 1.35
C ASN A 21 16.06 -7.06 2.64
N GLU A 22 15.94 -5.98 3.38
CA GLU A 22 16.73 -5.80 4.57
C GLU A 22 15.91 -5.24 5.70
N GLY A 23 16.17 -5.69 6.93
CA GLY A 23 15.53 -5.15 8.11
C GLY A 23 14.49 -6.10 8.68
N GLU A 24 13.91 -5.68 9.77
CA GLU A 24 12.82 -6.40 10.41
C GLU A 24 11.55 -5.59 10.23
N PHE A 25 10.45 -6.28 10.00
CA PHE A 25 9.21 -5.64 9.62
C PHE A 25 8.04 -6.18 10.43
N LYS A 26 7.05 -5.32 10.64
CA LYS A 26 5.72 -5.74 11.06
C LYS A 26 4.76 -5.42 9.96
N CYS A 27 3.80 -6.32 9.74
CA CYS A 27 2.83 -6.15 8.68
C CYS A 27 1.46 -6.55 9.21
N TYR A 28 0.50 -5.62 9.10
CA TYR A 28 -0.86 -5.87 9.57
C TYR A 28 -1.82 -5.72 8.42
N ASN A 29 -2.79 -6.63 8.36
CA ASN A 29 -3.91 -6.45 7.46
C ASN A 29 -4.79 -5.36 8.02
N ILE A 30 -5.21 -4.43 7.18
CA ILE A 30 -6.04 -3.31 7.61
C ILE A 30 -7.21 -3.14 6.66
N SER A 31 -8.24 -2.45 7.14
CA SER A 31 -9.39 -2.15 6.31
C SER A 31 -9.07 -1.01 5.35
N PHE A 32 -9.91 -0.84 4.34
CA PHE A 32 -9.78 0.29 3.43
C PHE A 32 -9.99 1.61 4.15
N GLU A 33 -10.85 1.60 5.16
CA GLU A 33 -11.09 2.81 5.93
C GLU A 33 -9.85 3.21 6.72
N GLU A 34 -9.16 2.23 7.28
CA GLU A 34 -7.93 2.50 7.99
C GLU A 34 -6.84 2.99 7.05
N ALA A 35 -6.74 2.37 5.87
CA ALA A 35 -5.75 2.80 4.88
C ALA A 35 -6.00 4.24 4.47
N LYS A 36 -7.26 4.58 4.25
CA LYS A 36 -7.64 5.93 3.88
C LYS A 36 -7.27 6.92 4.98
N HIS A 37 -7.54 6.55 6.23
CA HIS A 37 -7.24 7.41 7.36
C HIS A 37 -5.73 7.65 7.48
N ILE A 38 -4.94 6.60 7.35
CA ILE A 38 -3.48 6.75 7.41
C ILE A 38 -2.99 7.69 6.31
N LEU A 39 -3.52 7.50 5.10
CA LEU A 39 -3.12 8.32 3.97
C LEU A 39 -3.46 9.79 4.20
N GLU A 40 -4.60 10.05 4.82
CA GLU A 40 -5.06 11.43 5.05
C GLU A 40 -4.25 12.16 6.11
N VAL A 41 -3.56 11.41 6.96
CA VAL A 41 -2.72 12.02 8.00
C VAL A 41 -1.47 12.65 7.39
N TYR A 42 -1.01 12.14 6.25
CA TYR A 42 0.21 12.63 5.62
C TYR A 42 -0.11 13.71 4.61
N LYS A 43 0.79 14.70 4.51
CA LYS A 43 0.69 15.69 3.46
C LYS A 43 1.13 15.08 2.13
N GLU A 44 0.64 15.67 1.05
CA GLU A 44 0.96 15.17 -0.28
C GLU A 44 2.47 15.03 -0.50
N ASP A 45 3.24 16.00 -0.02
CA ASP A 45 4.69 15.99 -0.20
C ASP A 45 5.39 14.94 0.65
N ASP A 46 4.68 14.39 1.63
CA ASP A 46 5.26 13.41 2.54
C ASP A 46 4.89 11.98 2.18
N VAL A 47 4.37 11.78 0.97
CA VAL A 47 3.99 10.46 0.48
C VAL A 47 4.74 10.18 -0.81
N LEU A 48 5.39 9.02 -0.88
CA LEU A 48 6.06 8.58 -2.10
C LEU A 48 5.31 7.42 -2.72
N GLN A 49 4.98 7.54 -3.98
CA GLN A 49 4.28 6.50 -4.71
C GLN A 49 5.30 5.59 -5.37
N CYS A 50 5.27 4.30 -5.03
CA CYS A 50 6.26 3.33 -5.50
C CYS A 50 5.64 2.24 -6.36
N PHE A 51 4.46 2.48 -6.93
CA PHE A 51 3.79 1.48 -7.75
C PHE A 51 4.61 1.16 -8.99
N SER A 52 4.63 -0.11 -9.34
CA SER A 52 5.35 -0.55 -10.54
C SER A 52 4.61 -0.20 -11.82
N ASN A 53 3.30 0.07 -11.72
CA ASN A 53 2.48 0.38 -12.89
C ASN A 53 1.58 1.55 -12.54
N PRO A 54 1.61 2.64 -13.31
CA PRO A 54 0.78 3.81 -13.00
C PRO A 54 -0.72 3.54 -13.03
N ASP A 55 -1.17 2.54 -13.78
CA ASP A 55 -2.60 2.22 -13.83
C ASP A 55 -3.11 1.70 -12.50
N ILE A 56 -2.23 1.10 -11.71
CA ILE A 56 -2.59 0.59 -10.40
C ILE A 56 -3.03 1.72 -9.48
N GLU A 57 -2.35 2.85 -9.58
CA GLU A 57 -2.69 4.00 -8.74
C GLU A 57 -4.14 4.43 -8.95
N THR A 58 -4.56 4.52 -10.20
CA THR A 58 -5.91 4.93 -10.50
C THR A 58 -6.93 3.97 -9.90
N VAL A 59 -6.68 2.68 -10.07
CA VAL A 59 -7.58 1.66 -9.54
C VAL A 59 -7.71 1.76 -8.03
N ILE A 60 -6.58 1.93 -7.35
CA ILE A 60 -6.59 1.97 -5.90
C ILE A 60 -7.29 3.20 -5.35
N PHE A 61 -7.02 4.36 -5.95
CA PHE A 61 -7.64 5.59 -5.44
C PHE A 61 -9.13 5.64 -5.75
N ASP A 62 -9.55 5.04 -6.86
CA ASP A 62 -10.98 4.90 -7.12
C ASP A 62 -11.65 4.07 -6.03
N TYR A 63 -10.97 3.01 -5.60
CA TYR A 63 -11.52 2.17 -4.56
C TYR A 63 -11.56 2.82 -3.22
N LEU A 64 -10.51 3.55 -2.87
CA LEU A 64 -10.47 4.25 -1.60
C LEU A 64 -11.47 5.38 -1.53
N GLY A 65 -11.92 5.86 -2.70
CA GLY A 65 -12.84 6.98 -2.73
C GLY A 65 -12.20 8.28 -2.30
N VAL A 66 -10.90 8.42 -2.51
CA VAL A 66 -10.19 9.65 -2.21
C VAL A 66 -9.73 10.29 -3.49
N PRO A 67 -9.64 11.64 -3.53
CA PRO A 67 -9.14 12.30 -4.72
C PRO A 67 -7.69 11.91 -4.96
N LYS A 68 -7.38 11.71 -6.23
CA LYS A 68 -6.02 11.41 -6.61
C LYS A 68 -5.16 12.66 -6.43
N ARG A 69 -4.04 12.51 -5.76
CA ARG A 69 -3.10 13.61 -5.55
C ARG A 69 -1.87 13.41 -6.42
N ASN A 70 -1.07 14.46 -6.54
CA ASN A 70 0.16 14.40 -7.31
C ASN A 70 1.30 13.92 -6.42
N TYR A 71 1.24 12.66 -6.02
CA TYR A 71 2.33 12.10 -5.24
C TYR A 71 3.56 11.95 -6.10
N GLN A 72 4.71 12.20 -5.49
CA GLN A 72 5.96 12.02 -6.18
C GLN A 72 6.23 10.52 -6.34
N TYR A 73 6.51 10.11 -7.57
CA TYR A 73 6.90 8.74 -7.84
C TYR A 73 8.38 8.57 -7.51
N LYS A 74 8.72 7.51 -6.78
CA LYS A 74 10.11 7.21 -6.51
C LYS A 74 10.29 5.71 -6.33
N ARG A 75 11.28 5.18 -7.01
CA ARG A 75 11.62 3.77 -6.85
C ARG A 75 12.46 3.63 -5.58
N ILE A 76 11.96 2.82 -4.64
CA ILE A 76 12.60 2.64 -3.34
C ILE A 76 13.08 1.19 -3.26
N ARG A 77 14.32 1.00 -2.85
CA ARG A 77 14.88 -0.33 -2.69
C ARG A 77 14.83 -0.85 -1.26
N ASN A 78 14.90 0.07 -0.31
CA ASN A 78 14.89 -0.30 1.10
C ASN A 78 14.07 0.71 1.86
N MET A 79 13.34 0.23 2.87
CA MET A 79 12.67 1.14 3.78
C MET A 79 13.66 1.60 4.85
N ARG A 80 13.44 2.80 5.33
CA ARG A 80 14.25 3.34 6.41
C ARG A 80 13.74 2.81 7.74
N PRO A 81 14.62 2.64 8.75
CA PRO A 81 14.15 2.26 10.08
C PRO A 81 13.07 3.23 10.57
N GLY A 82 11.97 2.68 11.07
CA GLY A 82 10.85 3.47 11.54
C GLY A 82 9.91 3.95 10.45
N GLN A 83 10.14 3.56 9.21
CA GLN A 83 9.30 4.01 8.10
C GLN A 83 8.04 3.16 7.97
N ASP A 84 6.95 3.82 7.63
CA ASP A 84 5.66 3.15 7.39
C ASP A 84 5.36 3.09 5.90
N ALA A 85 4.61 2.09 5.52
CA ALA A 85 4.13 1.96 4.15
C ALA A 85 2.72 1.42 4.14
N LEU A 86 1.93 1.85 3.16
CA LEU A 86 0.65 1.24 2.86
C LEU A 86 0.85 0.32 1.67
N VAL A 87 0.47 -0.93 1.82
CA VAL A 87 0.62 -1.92 0.77
C VAL A 87 -0.75 -2.24 0.22
N PHE A 88 -0.88 -2.15 -1.10
CA PHE A 88 -2.12 -2.48 -1.78
C PHE A 88 -1.85 -3.71 -2.63
N LYS A 89 -2.36 -4.85 -2.17
CA LYS A 89 -2.15 -6.12 -2.85
C LYS A 89 -3.27 -6.35 -3.85
N LEU A 90 -2.88 -6.61 -5.09
CA LEU A 90 -3.84 -6.86 -6.15
C LEU A 90 -3.70 -8.27 -6.65
N TYR A 91 -4.82 -8.93 -6.80
CA TYR A 91 -4.85 -10.28 -7.37
C TYR A 91 -5.83 -10.28 -8.54
N ILE A 92 -5.36 -10.75 -9.68
CA ILE A 92 -6.17 -10.86 -10.87
C ILE A 92 -6.59 -12.31 -11.01
N THR A 93 -7.88 -12.54 -11.20
CA THR A 93 -8.40 -13.89 -11.35
C THR A 93 -8.97 -14.08 -12.73
N PRO A 94 -9.00 -15.31 -13.23
CA PRO A 94 -9.65 -15.58 -14.51
C PRO A 94 -11.12 -15.19 -14.42
N SER A 95 -11.66 -14.70 -15.54
CA SER A 95 -13.00 -14.14 -15.55
C SER A 95 -14.07 -15.11 -15.14
N GLU A 96 -13.86 -16.38 -15.37
CA GLU A 96 -14.87 -17.39 -15.07
C GLU A 96 -14.69 -18.06 -13.73
N THR A 97 -13.68 -17.68 -13.01
CA THR A 97 -13.41 -18.28 -11.72
C THR A 97 -13.96 -17.38 -10.63
N GLN A 98 -14.73 -17.96 -9.75
CA GLN A 98 -15.16 -17.24 -8.56
C GLN A 98 -14.13 -17.50 -7.49
N PRO A 99 -13.22 -16.61 -7.28
CA PRO A 99 -12.22 -16.83 -6.25
C PRO A 99 -12.88 -16.74 -4.89
N ILE A 100 -12.43 -17.60 -4.03
CA ILE A 100 -12.90 -17.58 -2.65
C ILE A 100 -11.86 -16.83 -1.87
N ILE A 101 -12.18 -15.59 -1.57
CA ILE A 101 -11.35 -14.79 -0.71
C ILE A 101 -11.99 -14.81 0.65
N GLN A 102 -11.34 -15.46 1.57
CA GLN A 102 -11.87 -15.52 2.92
C GLN A 102 -11.28 -14.37 3.70
N ALA A 103 -12.16 -13.58 4.23
CA ALA A 103 -11.74 -12.42 4.99
C ALA A 103 -11.52 -12.81 6.43
N ASP A 104 -10.62 -13.76 6.65
CA ASP A 104 -10.24 -14.06 8.01
C ASP A 104 -9.01 -13.22 8.33
N ASP A 105 -8.62 -13.19 9.57
CA ASP A 105 -7.43 -12.48 10.02
C ASP A 105 -7.46 -10.99 9.73
N GLY A 106 -8.65 -10.42 9.65
CA GLY A 106 -8.78 -8.99 9.46
C GLY A 106 -8.56 -8.51 8.04
N VAL A 107 -8.49 -9.42 7.09
CA VAL A 107 -8.33 -9.04 5.69
C VAL A 107 -9.67 -8.57 5.14
N GLU A 108 -9.66 -7.37 4.57
CA GLU A 108 -10.81 -6.85 3.85
C GLU A 108 -10.43 -6.81 2.37
N ALA A 109 -11.21 -7.48 1.54
CA ALA A 109 -10.92 -7.56 0.11
C ALA A 109 -12.13 -7.11 -0.68
N LYS A 110 -11.88 -6.37 -1.75
CA LYS A 110 -12.93 -5.91 -2.66
C LYS A 110 -12.60 -6.38 -4.06
N LYS A 111 -13.66 -6.70 -4.79
CA LYS A 111 -13.52 -7.15 -6.16
C LYS A 111 -13.79 -6.01 -7.12
N ILE A 112 -12.88 -5.81 -8.08
CA ILE A 112 -13.09 -4.88 -9.17
C ILE A 112 -12.97 -5.68 -10.45
N GLN A 113 -14.11 -5.97 -11.08
CA GLN A 113 -14.08 -6.87 -12.21
C GLN A 113 -13.41 -8.17 -11.76
N ASN A 114 -12.26 -8.50 -12.32
CA ASN A 114 -11.54 -9.71 -11.96
C ASN A 114 -10.32 -9.40 -11.08
N VAL A 115 -10.36 -8.28 -10.41
CA VAL A 115 -9.25 -7.85 -9.57
C VAL A 115 -9.70 -7.76 -8.13
N TYR A 116 -8.91 -8.34 -7.23
CA TYR A 116 -9.15 -8.26 -5.79
C TYR A 116 -8.06 -7.40 -5.19
N VAL A 117 -8.47 -6.48 -4.32
CA VAL A 117 -7.53 -5.56 -3.67
C VAL A 117 -7.71 -5.67 -2.17
N TYR A 118 -6.61 -5.78 -1.45
CA TYR A 118 -6.65 -5.63 -0.01
C TYR A 118 -5.43 -4.84 0.45
N CYS A 119 -5.50 -4.33 1.68
CA CYS A 119 -4.51 -3.39 2.18
C CYS A 119 -3.77 -3.93 3.37
N GLN A 120 -2.52 -3.52 3.49
CA GLN A 120 -1.71 -3.84 4.67
C GLN A 120 -0.95 -2.61 5.11
N HIS A 121 -0.68 -2.54 6.40
CA HIS A 121 0.20 -1.52 6.96
C HIS A 121 1.52 -2.21 7.28
N LEU A 122 2.56 -1.80 6.59
CA LEU A 122 3.91 -2.36 6.73
C LEU A 122 4.78 -1.35 7.45
N MET A 123 5.51 -1.80 8.45
CA MET A 123 6.41 -0.93 9.19
C MET A 123 7.77 -1.57 9.28
N ARG A 124 8.82 -0.82 8.97
CA ARG A 124 10.15 -1.29 9.24
C ARG A 124 10.53 -0.91 10.66
N LEU A 125 10.94 -1.89 11.46
CA LEU A 125 11.28 -1.66 12.85
C LEU A 125 12.58 -0.87 12.95
N GLU A 126 12.71 -0.14 14.03
CA GLU A 126 13.97 0.54 14.33
C GLU A 126 14.91 -0.45 14.99
N ASP A 127 16.15 -0.37 14.65
CA ASP A 127 17.16 -1.24 15.22
C ASP A 127 17.57 -0.83 16.62
#